data_06d4cc079dbe4729617696c669da583a
#
_entry.id   06d4cc079dbe4729617696c669da583a
#
_cell.length_a   1.000
_cell.length_b   1.000
_cell.length_c   1.000
_cell.angle_alpha   90.00
_cell.angle_beta   90.00
_cell.angle_gamma   90.00
#
_symmetry.space_group_name_H-M   'P 1'
#
loop_
_entity.id
_entity.type
_entity.pdbx_description
1 polymer ?
#
loop_
_entity_poly.entity_id
_entity_poly.type
_entity_poly.pdbx_seq_one_letter_code
_entity_poly.pdbx_strand_id
1 'polypeptide(L)'
;MSGINKYSNLIAAIATIATCDIALGFTFQLLPLLMEEQHVPAWLIGLNTAMGPIGILLAGPILPHIIGRVGPKRMAYCAVAFIVTALITFKSVPSLYVWFPLRFCFGIVTGALFTISEAWILTFAGHGNRGRIMGIYTSVMAISFSVGPFILPLTGTDGWLPWIIGIICLCLGTLPLTFVNVDNDLFHDEEGASFLRVVKRAPLLLFAVATATLFDSVFISFFSIFGLRSGLTLQTASWLLGAGILGNTLFQFLIGTLSDRWSRIGVVASSAVITVITASSLIFVVHSWLVWPVVIILATSAFAVYVVALATMGDTFKGADLIAASAAFSAMWGVGGLIGPPLVGAAIDTFGINAMPISLAIIYVILLIGLALNGGRLIRGMT
;
A
#
# COMPACT_ATOMS: atom_id res chain seq x y z
N MET A 1 10.45 -13.44 -29.96
CA MET A 1 11.18 -12.25 -29.44
C MET A 1 12.55 -12.69 -28.96
N SER A 2 13.64 -12.01 -29.35
CA SER A 2 15.00 -12.33 -28.88
C SER A 2 15.08 -12.09 -27.36
N GLY A 3 15.87 -12.90 -26.63
CA GLY A 3 15.97 -12.83 -25.17
C GLY A 3 16.37 -11.44 -24.64
N ILE A 4 17.13 -10.68 -25.41
CA ILE A 4 17.58 -9.31 -25.07
C ILE A 4 16.40 -8.35 -24.96
N ASN A 5 15.43 -8.42 -25.88
CA ASN A 5 14.22 -7.57 -25.82
C ASN A 5 13.33 -7.87 -24.60
N LYS A 6 13.32 -9.12 -24.11
CA LYS A 6 12.50 -9.53 -22.97
C LYS A 6 12.98 -8.94 -21.66
N TYR A 7 14.29 -8.96 -21.39
CA TYR A 7 14.88 -8.37 -20.17
C TYR A 7 14.80 -6.85 -20.21
N SER A 8 14.99 -6.21 -21.35
CA SER A 8 14.84 -4.77 -21.51
C SER A 8 13.42 -4.30 -21.18
N ASN A 9 12.40 -5.00 -21.69
CA ASN A 9 10.99 -4.71 -21.40
C ASN A 9 10.65 -4.89 -19.91
N LEU A 10 11.20 -5.95 -19.28
CA LEU A 10 11.01 -6.20 -17.85
C LEU A 10 11.62 -5.07 -16.99
N ILE A 11 12.85 -4.69 -17.28
CA ILE A 11 13.54 -3.59 -16.58
C ILE A 11 12.77 -2.28 -16.76
N ALA A 12 12.30 -1.98 -17.96
CA ALA A 12 11.54 -0.78 -18.25
C ALA A 12 10.21 -0.74 -17.48
N ALA A 13 9.47 -1.85 -17.41
CA ALA A 13 8.24 -1.95 -16.64
C ALA A 13 8.48 -1.74 -15.14
N ILE A 14 9.52 -2.39 -14.57
CA ILE A 14 9.89 -2.25 -13.16
C ILE A 14 10.37 -0.81 -12.86
N ALA A 15 11.19 -0.21 -13.72
CA ALA A 15 11.67 1.14 -13.52
C ALA A 15 10.54 2.17 -13.52
N THR A 16 9.57 2.01 -14.41
CA THR A 16 8.41 2.92 -14.49
C THR A 16 7.58 2.87 -13.22
N ILE A 17 7.26 1.68 -12.74
CA ILE A 17 6.46 1.57 -11.51
C ILE A 17 7.25 2.02 -10.29
N ALA A 18 8.54 1.72 -10.21
CA ALA A 18 9.40 2.17 -9.13
C ALA A 18 9.41 3.69 -8.96
N THR A 19 9.51 4.43 -10.06
CA THR A 19 9.46 5.90 -10.01
C THR A 19 8.08 6.43 -9.71
N CYS A 20 7.02 5.74 -10.14
CA CYS A 20 5.65 6.04 -9.74
C CYS A 20 5.48 5.84 -8.23
N ASP A 21 6.01 4.77 -7.66
CA ASP A 21 5.94 4.48 -6.22
C ASP A 21 6.73 5.49 -5.38
N ILE A 22 7.86 6.01 -5.86
CA ILE A 22 8.55 7.13 -5.20
C ILE A 22 7.61 8.35 -5.10
N ALA A 23 6.95 8.70 -6.21
CA ALA A 23 6.01 9.82 -6.24
C ALA A 23 4.77 9.57 -5.36
N LEU A 24 4.30 8.32 -5.30
CA LEU A 24 3.22 7.92 -4.40
C LEU A 24 3.62 8.04 -2.94
N GLY A 25 4.73 7.42 -2.53
CA GLY A 25 5.21 7.43 -1.15
C GLY A 25 5.42 8.83 -0.62
N PHE A 26 5.95 9.71 -1.46
CA PHE A 26 6.08 11.13 -1.19
C PHE A 26 4.72 11.83 -1.04
N THR A 27 3.80 11.64 -2.01
CA THR A 27 2.50 12.31 -2.03
C THR A 27 1.58 11.84 -0.90
N PHE A 28 1.64 10.55 -0.54
CA PHE A 28 0.86 9.98 0.55
C PHE A 28 1.22 10.55 1.92
N GLN A 29 2.47 10.98 2.10
CA GLN A 29 2.91 11.64 3.31
C GLN A 29 2.73 13.17 3.24
N LEU A 30 3.06 13.79 2.11
CA LEU A 30 3.06 15.25 1.97
C LEU A 30 1.66 15.84 2.08
N LEU A 31 0.66 15.26 1.40
CA LEU A 31 -0.70 15.84 1.40
C LEU A 31 -1.32 15.86 2.81
N PRO A 32 -1.30 14.79 3.62
CA PRO A 32 -1.73 14.85 5.01
C PRO A 32 -1.00 15.92 5.83
N LEU A 33 0.31 16.09 5.65
CA LEU A 33 1.09 17.10 6.36
C LEU A 33 0.68 18.53 5.96
N LEU A 34 0.47 18.80 4.67
CA LEU A 34 -0.01 20.10 4.19
C LEU A 34 -1.43 20.42 4.69
N MET A 35 -2.30 19.41 4.80
CA MET A 35 -3.63 19.58 5.39
C MET A 35 -3.52 19.84 6.90
N GLU A 36 -2.60 19.19 7.59
CA GLU A 36 -2.31 19.42 9.00
C GLU A 36 -1.81 20.86 9.24
N GLU A 37 -0.89 21.37 8.41
CA GLU A 37 -0.41 22.75 8.46
C GLU A 37 -1.54 23.78 8.26
N GLN A 38 -2.56 23.41 7.45
CA GLN A 38 -3.78 24.23 7.26
C GLN A 38 -4.80 24.04 8.38
N HIS A 39 -4.47 23.34 9.47
CA HIS A 39 -5.36 23.04 10.59
C HIS A 39 -6.66 22.31 10.17
N VAL A 40 -6.59 21.49 9.11
CA VAL A 40 -7.72 20.66 8.68
C VAL A 40 -7.98 19.57 9.72
N PRO A 41 -9.24 19.33 10.12
CA PRO A 41 -9.58 18.26 11.04
C PRO A 41 -9.06 16.90 10.57
N ALA A 42 -8.56 16.06 11.49
CA ALA A 42 -7.91 14.80 11.14
C ALA A 42 -8.87 13.82 10.43
N TRP A 43 -10.17 13.85 10.72
CA TRP A 43 -11.15 13.05 10.00
C TRP A 43 -11.24 13.41 8.50
N LEU A 44 -11.11 14.71 8.15
CA LEU A 44 -11.07 15.16 6.76
C LEU A 44 -9.76 14.79 6.07
N ILE A 45 -8.62 14.84 6.79
CA ILE A 45 -7.34 14.33 6.29
C ILE A 45 -7.48 12.85 5.96
N GLY A 46 -8.07 12.07 6.87
CA GLY A 46 -8.35 10.67 6.68
C GLY A 46 -9.29 10.39 5.51
N LEU A 47 -10.35 11.17 5.37
CA LEU A 47 -11.30 11.03 4.27
C LEU A 47 -10.64 11.38 2.92
N ASN A 48 -9.80 12.42 2.87
CA ASN A 48 -9.02 12.73 1.67
C ASN A 48 -8.07 11.58 1.31
N THR A 49 -7.40 10.98 2.30
CA THR A 49 -6.53 9.80 2.07
C THR A 49 -7.33 8.63 1.51
N ALA A 50 -8.54 8.39 1.97
CA ALA A 50 -9.42 7.32 1.50
C ALA A 50 -9.86 7.48 0.04
N MET A 51 -9.82 8.69 -0.54
CA MET A 51 -10.22 8.93 -1.94
C MET A 51 -9.38 8.11 -2.94
N GLY A 52 -8.08 7.93 -2.69
CA GLY A 52 -7.23 7.09 -3.54
C GLY A 52 -7.67 5.63 -3.59
N PRO A 53 -7.73 4.92 -2.45
CA PRO A 53 -8.29 3.56 -2.36
C PRO A 53 -9.70 3.43 -2.96
N ILE A 54 -10.58 4.40 -2.76
CA ILE A 54 -11.92 4.41 -3.39
C ILE A 54 -11.79 4.45 -4.92
N GLY A 55 -10.90 5.30 -5.45
CA GLY A 55 -10.65 5.39 -6.88
C GLY A 55 -10.17 4.07 -7.47
N ILE A 56 -9.20 3.41 -6.83
CA ILE A 56 -8.70 2.09 -7.23
C ILE A 56 -9.82 1.05 -7.21
N LEU A 57 -10.59 1.00 -6.11
CA LEU A 57 -11.64 -0.01 -5.89
C LEU A 57 -12.77 0.10 -6.91
N LEU A 58 -13.26 1.31 -7.16
CA LEU A 58 -14.36 1.54 -8.09
C LEU A 58 -13.94 1.39 -9.56
N ALA A 59 -12.70 1.73 -9.89
CA ALA A 59 -12.20 1.61 -11.24
C ALA A 59 -11.71 0.20 -11.58
N GLY A 60 -11.28 -0.59 -10.58
CA GLY A 60 -10.68 -1.91 -10.76
C GLY A 60 -11.43 -2.83 -11.74
N PRO A 61 -12.74 -3.02 -11.64
CA PRO A 61 -13.50 -3.87 -12.56
C PRO A 61 -13.56 -3.34 -14.00
N ILE A 62 -13.42 -2.04 -14.21
CA ILE A 62 -13.57 -1.37 -15.51
C ILE A 62 -12.21 -1.18 -16.18
N LEU A 63 -11.15 -1.05 -15.40
CA LEU A 63 -9.79 -0.76 -15.89
C LEU A 63 -9.28 -1.72 -16.96
N PRO A 64 -9.38 -3.06 -16.84
CA PRO A 64 -8.89 -3.98 -17.86
C PRO A 64 -9.54 -3.72 -19.21
N HIS A 65 -10.84 -3.44 -19.23
CA HIS A 65 -11.59 -3.15 -20.45
C HIS A 65 -11.16 -1.82 -21.12
N ILE A 66 -10.93 -0.78 -20.32
CA ILE A 66 -10.43 0.52 -20.82
C ILE A 66 -8.99 0.35 -21.35
N ILE A 67 -8.12 -0.36 -20.60
CA ILE A 67 -6.74 -0.63 -20.99
C ILE A 67 -6.69 -1.41 -22.30
N GLY A 68 -7.54 -2.45 -22.46
CA GLY A 68 -7.64 -3.22 -23.69
C GLY A 68 -8.04 -2.38 -24.92
N ARG A 69 -8.96 -1.40 -24.75
CA ARG A 69 -9.38 -0.51 -25.84
C ARG A 69 -8.37 0.58 -26.20
N VAL A 70 -7.76 1.21 -25.19
CA VAL A 70 -6.83 2.34 -25.39
C VAL A 70 -5.44 1.84 -25.77
N GLY A 71 -5.09 0.66 -25.31
CA GLY A 71 -3.77 0.06 -25.36
C GLY A 71 -2.93 0.39 -24.11
N PRO A 72 -2.24 -0.63 -23.55
CA PRO A 72 -1.56 -0.50 -22.25
C PRO A 72 -0.46 0.58 -22.27
N LYS A 73 0.29 0.69 -23.34
CA LYS A 73 1.37 1.69 -23.47
C LYS A 73 0.82 3.13 -23.50
N ARG A 74 -0.25 3.38 -24.28
CA ARG A 74 -0.90 4.69 -24.33
C ARG A 74 -1.52 5.05 -22.99
N MET A 75 -2.19 4.08 -22.36
CA MET A 75 -2.78 4.28 -21.05
C MET A 75 -1.73 4.62 -19.99
N ALA A 76 -0.55 3.96 -20.00
CA ALA A 76 0.54 4.28 -19.09
C ALA A 76 1.05 5.72 -19.28
N TYR A 77 1.22 6.20 -20.52
CA TYR A 77 1.60 7.60 -20.75
C TYR A 77 0.53 8.59 -20.29
N CYS A 78 -0.76 8.32 -20.59
CA CYS A 78 -1.85 9.15 -20.11
C CYS A 78 -1.89 9.20 -18.58
N ALA A 79 -1.65 8.05 -17.92
CA ALA A 79 -1.59 7.94 -16.48
C ALA A 79 -0.48 8.81 -15.88
N VAL A 80 0.73 8.73 -16.42
CA VAL A 80 1.86 9.55 -15.96
C VAL A 80 1.61 11.03 -16.21
N ALA A 81 1.10 11.40 -17.39
CA ALA A 81 0.75 12.78 -17.70
C ALA A 81 -0.30 13.33 -16.70
N PHE A 82 -1.29 12.51 -16.35
CA PHE A 82 -2.27 12.88 -15.34
C PHE A 82 -1.63 13.06 -13.97
N ILE A 83 -0.76 12.14 -13.52
CA ILE A 83 -0.08 12.22 -12.22
C ILE A 83 0.77 13.49 -12.14
N VAL A 84 1.54 13.81 -13.20
CA VAL A 84 2.33 15.05 -13.27
C VAL A 84 1.41 16.28 -13.16
N THR A 85 0.31 16.31 -13.90
CA THR A 85 -0.67 17.40 -13.84
C THR A 85 -1.30 17.50 -12.45
N ALA A 86 -1.60 16.37 -11.82
CA ALA A 86 -2.13 16.32 -10.47
C ALA A 86 -1.15 16.89 -9.43
N LEU A 87 0.15 16.55 -9.51
CA LEU A 87 1.18 17.10 -8.62
C LEU A 87 1.28 18.63 -8.76
N ILE A 88 1.25 19.14 -9.99
CA ILE A 88 1.23 20.59 -10.25
C ILE A 88 -0.03 21.22 -9.66
N THR A 89 -1.18 20.58 -9.84
CA THR A 89 -2.47 21.10 -9.35
C THR A 89 -2.54 21.10 -7.84
N PHE A 90 -2.07 20.04 -7.16
CA PHE A 90 -2.01 19.99 -5.69
C PHE A 90 -1.22 21.17 -5.11
N LYS A 91 -0.09 21.53 -5.74
CA LYS A 91 0.71 22.68 -5.30
C LYS A 91 0.10 24.02 -5.66
N SER A 92 -0.44 24.16 -6.89
CA SER A 92 -0.91 25.45 -7.40
C SER A 92 -2.27 25.85 -6.82
N VAL A 93 -3.09 24.88 -6.44
CA VAL A 93 -4.46 25.10 -5.94
C VAL A 93 -4.62 24.44 -4.56
N PRO A 94 -4.22 25.11 -3.48
CA PRO A 94 -4.31 24.56 -2.12
C PRO A 94 -5.76 24.64 -1.59
N SER A 95 -6.67 23.89 -2.24
CA SER A 95 -8.10 23.83 -1.92
C SER A 95 -8.56 22.40 -1.73
N LEU A 96 -9.18 22.13 -0.59
CA LEU A 96 -9.75 20.81 -0.27
C LEU A 96 -10.77 20.38 -1.34
N TYR A 97 -11.60 21.30 -1.85
CA TYR A 97 -12.59 20.99 -2.89
C TYR A 97 -11.96 20.43 -4.16
N VAL A 98 -10.72 20.85 -4.47
CA VAL A 98 -9.94 20.35 -5.62
C VAL A 98 -9.17 19.07 -5.24
N TRP A 99 -8.64 19.00 -4.03
CA TRP A 99 -7.82 17.86 -3.59
C TRP A 99 -8.60 16.56 -3.47
N PHE A 100 -9.87 16.59 -3.07
CA PHE A 100 -10.70 15.40 -2.96
C PHE A 100 -10.93 14.70 -4.31
N PRO A 101 -11.53 15.34 -5.34
CA PRO A 101 -11.72 14.71 -6.64
C PRO A 101 -10.40 14.39 -7.33
N LEU A 102 -9.38 15.24 -7.15
CA LEU A 102 -8.08 15.00 -7.74
C LEU A 102 -7.42 13.74 -7.18
N ARG A 103 -7.51 13.51 -5.86
CA ARG A 103 -6.96 12.32 -5.20
C ARG A 103 -7.75 11.05 -5.58
N PHE A 104 -9.06 11.17 -5.76
CA PHE A 104 -9.88 10.10 -6.31
C PHE A 104 -9.44 9.69 -7.72
N CYS A 105 -9.30 10.64 -8.63
CA CYS A 105 -8.81 10.39 -9.99
C CYS A 105 -7.36 9.87 -9.98
N PHE A 106 -6.52 10.39 -9.08
CA PHE A 106 -5.16 9.90 -8.88
C PHE A 106 -5.14 8.41 -8.50
N GLY A 107 -6.06 7.97 -7.63
CA GLY A 107 -6.23 6.56 -7.30
C GLY A 107 -6.61 5.70 -8.51
N ILE A 108 -7.57 6.14 -9.33
CA ILE A 108 -7.95 5.44 -10.58
C ILE A 108 -6.74 5.23 -11.49
N VAL A 109 -5.99 6.29 -11.70
CA VAL A 109 -4.85 6.29 -12.63
C VAL A 109 -3.69 5.44 -12.10
N THR A 110 -3.45 5.50 -10.79
CA THR A 110 -2.46 4.64 -10.13
C THR A 110 -2.86 3.17 -10.23
N GLY A 111 -4.13 2.84 -10.02
CA GLY A 111 -4.66 1.49 -10.19
C GLY A 111 -4.44 0.98 -11.62
N ALA A 112 -4.60 1.83 -12.63
CA ALA A 112 -4.31 1.47 -14.02
C ALA A 112 -2.82 1.14 -14.24
N LEU A 113 -1.90 1.94 -13.66
CA LEU A 113 -0.46 1.67 -13.76
C LEU A 113 -0.07 0.36 -13.08
N PHE A 114 -0.61 0.06 -11.89
CA PHE A 114 -0.39 -1.23 -11.23
C PHE A 114 -0.88 -2.38 -12.08
N THR A 115 -2.12 -2.33 -12.59
CA THR A 115 -2.69 -3.36 -13.45
C THR A 115 -1.83 -3.61 -14.70
N ILE A 116 -1.38 -2.54 -15.36
CA ILE A 116 -0.54 -2.64 -16.56
C ILE A 116 0.83 -3.23 -16.21
N SER A 117 1.48 -2.76 -15.14
CA SER A 117 2.82 -3.23 -14.75
C SER A 117 2.82 -4.70 -14.35
N GLU A 118 1.83 -5.15 -13.59
CA GLU A 118 1.69 -6.54 -13.18
C GLU A 118 1.47 -7.46 -14.39
N ALA A 119 0.59 -7.07 -15.33
CA ALA A 119 0.35 -7.82 -16.56
C ALA A 119 1.62 -7.93 -17.40
N TRP A 120 2.37 -6.86 -17.58
CA TRP A 120 3.63 -6.86 -18.32
C TRP A 120 4.68 -7.75 -17.66
N ILE A 121 4.83 -7.64 -16.34
CA ILE A 121 5.81 -8.44 -15.59
C ILE A 121 5.48 -9.93 -15.69
N LEU A 122 4.23 -10.31 -15.53
CA LEU A 122 3.79 -11.71 -15.66
C LEU A 122 4.03 -12.26 -17.07
N THR A 123 3.84 -11.42 -18.09
CA THR A 123 4.09 -11.80 -19.50
C THR A 123 5.58 -11.96 -19.79
N PHE A 124 6.42 -11.03 -19.30
CA PHE A 124 7.85 -11.07 -19.54
C PHE A 124 8.58 -12.08 -18.66
N ALA A 125 8.04 -12.46 -17.50
CA ALA A 125 8.69 -13.38 -16.56
C ALA A 125 8.89 -14.80 -17.10
N GLY A 126 8.00 -15.31 -17.99
CA GLY A 126 8.00 -16.71 -18.46
C GLY A 126 7.64 -17.71 -17.35
N HIS A 127 7.20 -18.91 -17.76
CA HIS A 127 6.55 -19.86 -16.84
C HIS A 127 7.41 -20.37 -15.66
N GLY A 128 8.75 -20.39 -15.77
CA GLY A 128 9.63 -20.93 -14.71
C GLY A 128 10.11 -19.92 -13.67
N ASN A 129 10.02 -18.61 -13.95
CA ASN A 129 10.63 -17.54 -13.12
C ASN A 129 9.62 -16.53 -12.56
N ARG A 130 8.32 -16.75 -12.76
CA ARG A 130 7.27 -15.79 -12.37
C ARG A 130 7.35 -15.40 -10.89
N GLY A 131 7.45 -16.36 -9.98
CA GLY A 131 7.53 -16.10 -8.55
C GLY A 131 8.75 -15.26 -8.16
N ARG A 132 9.94 -15.58 -8.71
CA ARG A 132 11.16 -14.83 -8.43
C ARG A 132 11.08 -13.38 -8.94
N ILE A 133 10.55 -13.20 -10.15
CA ILE A 133 10.45 -11.87 -10.77
C ILE A 133 9.38 -11.03 -10.06
N MET A 134 8.24 -11.63 -9.69
CA MET A 134 7.24 -10.95 -8.86
C MET A 134 7.79 -10.55 -7.49
N GLY A 135 8.61 -11.40 -6.86
CA GLY A 135 9.29 -11.06 -5.62
C GLY A 135 10.25 -9.86 -5.77
N ILE A 136 11.01 -9.81 -6.86
CA ILE A 136 11.87 -8.64 -7.16
C ILE A 136 11.01 -7.39 -7.39
N TYR A 137 9.95 -7.50 -8.16
CA TYR A 137 9.03 -6.42 -8.46
C TYR A 137 8.43 -5.81 -7.18
N THR A 138 7.83 -6.64 -6.32
CA THR A 138 7.22 -6.18 -5.06
C THR A 138 8.24 -5.58 -4.09
N SER A 139 9.47 -6.13 -4.06
CA SER A 139 10.55 -5.56 -3.25
C SER A 139 11.00 -4.19 -3.76
N VAL A 140 11.13 -4.04 -5.09
CA VAL A 140 11.48 -2.75 -5.71
C VAL A 140 10.39 -1.72 -5.44
N MET A 141 9.11 -2.08 -5.59
CA MET A 141 7.98 -1.20 -5.28
C MET A 141 8.03 -0.70 -3.82
N ALA A 142 8.17 -1.61 -2.87
CA ALA A 142 8.17 -1.27 -1.46
C ALA A 142 9.38 -0.39 -1.07
N ILE A 143 10.58 -0.69 -1.60
CA ILE A 143 11.77 0.15 -1.41
C ILE A 143 11.54 1.53 -2.02
N SER A 144 11.04 1.60 -3.26
CA SER A 144 10.77 2.84 -3.97
C SER A 144 9.76 3.72 -3.24
N PHE A 145 8.68 3.11 -2.74
CA PHE A 145 7.69 3.81 -1.92
C PHE A 145 8.30 4.37 -0.64
N SER A 146 9.21 3.63 0.01
CA SER A 146 9.89 4.08 1.24
C SER A 146 10.83 5.27 1.03
N VAL A 147 11.30 5.50 -0.19
CA VAL A 147 12.18 6.64 -0.53
C VAL A 147 11.48 7.98 -0.32
N GLY A 148 10.16 8.06 -0.56
CA GLY A 148 9.38 9.28 -0.40
C GLY A 148 9.54 9.94 0.97
N PRO A 149 9.31 9.24 2.09
CA PRO A 149 9.53 9.74 3.45
C PRO A 149 10.96 10.18 3.76
N PHE A 150 11.97 9.65 3.08
CA PHE A 150 13.36 10.10 3.26
C PHE A 150 13.70 11.37 2.46
N ILE A 151 13.01 11.60 1.35
CA ILE A 151 13.19 12.82 0.52
C ILE A 151 12.57 14.03 1.21
N LEU A 152 11.39 13.88 1.79
CA LEU A 152 10.60 14.99 2.33
C LEU A 152 11.34 15.86 3.35
N PRO A 153 12.10 15.32 4.33
CA PRO A 153 12.89 16.14 5.25
C PRO A 153 14.02 16.94 4.59
N LEU A 154 14.49 16.50 3.43
CA LEU A 154 15.55 17.18 2.69
C LEU A 154 15.01 18.35 1.86
N THR A 155 13.75 18.26 1.47
CA THR A 155 13.08 19.26 0.61
C THR A 155 12.18 20.22 1.38
N GLY A 156 11.75 19.82 2.59
CA GLY A 156 10.70 20.49 3.34
C GLY A 156 9.31 20.25 2.74
N THR A 157 8.29 20.80 3.38
CA THR A 157 6.90 20.82 2.91
C THR A 157 6.61 22.05 2.05
N ASP A 158 7.42 23.11 2.20
CA ASP A 158 7.25 24.38 1.53
C ASP A 158 7.83 24.40 0.11
N GLY A 159 7.34 25.34 -0.69
CA GLY A 159 7.89 25.61 -2.02
C GLY A 159 7.52 24.57 -3.08
N TRP A 160 8.24 24.61 -4.19
CA TRP A 160 8.06 23.73 -5.35
C TRP A 160 9.01 22.54 -5.36
N LEU A 161 10.07 22.57 -4.55
CA LEU A 161 11.16 21.59 -4.61
C LEU A 161 10.69 20.15 -4.46
N PRO A 162 9.86 19.80 -3.45
CA PRO A 162 9.36 18.43 -3.31
C PRO A 162 8.56 17.97 -4.54
N TRP A 163 7.71 18.84 -5.08
CA TRP A 163 6.88 18.51 -6.24
C TRP A 163 7.71 18.34 -7.52
N ILE A 164 8.70 19.18 -7.73
CA ILE A 164 9.62 19.10 -8.87
C ILE A 164 10.40 17.79 -8.84
N ILE A 165 10.90 17.36 -7.67
CA ILE A 165 11.59 16.07 -7.54
C ILE A 165 10.66 14.92 -7.92
N GLY A 166 9.42 14.89 -7.41
CA GLY A 166 8.43 13.89 -7.78
C GLY A 166 8.15 13.85 -9.28
N ILE A 167 7.98 15.02 -9.91
CA ILE A 167 7.74 15.16 -11.36
C ILE A 167 8.96 14.67 -12.16
N ILE A 168 10.17 15.06 -11.76
CA ILE A 168 11.40 14.62 -12.45
C ILE A 168 11.55 13.10 -12.33
N CYS A 169 11.35 12.51 -11.16
CA CYS A 169 11.39 11.06 -10.97
C CYS A 169 10.39 10.36 -11.91
N LEU A 170 9.14 10.83 -11.96
CA LEU A 170 8.12 10.28 -12.86
C LEU A 170 8.51 10.39 -14.33
N CYS A 171 8.97 11.55 -14.78
CA CYS A 171 9.38 11.76 -16.18
C CYS A 171 10.57 10.88 -16.56
N LEU A 172 11.59 10.79 -15.70
CA LEU A 172 12.75 9.92 -15.94
C LEU A 172 12.39 8.45 -15.96
N GLY A 173 11.50 8.01 -15.06
CA GLY A 173 11.07 6.62 -14.99
C GLY A 173 10.17 6.17 -16.13
N THR A 174 9.57 7.11 -16.84
CA THR A 174 8.77 6.80 -18.03
C THR A 174 9.57 6.74 -19.32
N LEU A 175 10.80 7.25 -19.34
CA LEU A 175 11.65 7.17 -20.53
C LEU A 175 11.86 5.72 -21.02
N PRO A 176 12.11 4.71 -20.15
CA PRO A 176 12.25 3.33 -20.59
C PRO A 176 10.99 2.75 -21.27
N LEU A 177 9.78 3.28 -20.99
CA LEU A 177 8.56 2.84 -21.67
C LEU A 177 8.58 3.07 -23.19
N THR A 178 9.39 4.00 -23.67
CA THR A 178 9.55 4.24 -25.11
C THR A 178 10.05 2.99 -25.83
N PHE A 179 10.89 2.19 -25.15
CA PHE A 179 11.53 1.00 -25.69
C PHE A 179 10.70 -0.28 -25.49
N VAL A 180 9.62 -0.22 -24.69
CA VAL A 180 8.75 -1.38 -24.47
C VAL A 180 7.87 -1.63 -25.67
N ASN A 181 8.01 -2.84 -26.26
CA ASN A 181 7.14 -3.34 -27.30
C ASN A 181 6.26 -4.46 -26.73
N VAL A 182 4.99 -4.21 -26.56
CA VAL A 182 3.99 -5.18 -26.03
C VAL A 182 2.81 -5.24 -26.98
N ASP A 183 2.40 -6.47 -27.30
CA ASP A 183 1.15 -6.72 -28.02
C ASP A 183 -0.05 -6.39 -27.11
N ASN A 184 -1.11 -5.83 -27.69
CA ASN A 184 -2.30 -5.38 -26.98
C ASN A 184 -3.21 -6.50 -26.45
N ASP A 185 -2.92 -7.76 -26.78
CA ASP A 185 -3.81 -8.92 -26.54
C ASP A 185 -3.80 -9.45 -25.07
N LEU A 186 -3.17 -8.71 -24.13
CA LEU A 186 -2.97 -9.19 -22.76
C LEU A 186 -4.18 -9.04 -21.84
N PHE A 187 -5.18 -8.27 -22.24
CA PHE A 187 -6.33 -7.90 -21.39
C PHE A 187 -7.64 -8.50 -21.96
N HIS A 188 -7.75 -9.83 -22.00
CA HIS A 188 -9.00 -10.51 -22.33
C HIS A 188 -9.71 -10.93 -21.05
N ASP A 189 -11.05 -10.77 -21.04
CA ASP A 189 -11.93 -11.11 -19.93
C ASP A 189 -11.82 -12.61 -19.59
N GLU A 190 -11.25 -12.95 -18.46
CA GLU A 190 -11.47 -14.25 -17.82
C GLU A 190 -12.73 -14.14 -16.96
N GLU A 191 -13.73 -14.98 -17.24
CA GLU A 191 -14.93 -15.12 -16.40
C GLU A 191 -14.50 -15.53 -14.98
N GLY A 192 -14.59 -14.59 -14.03
CA GLY A 192 -14.12 -14.75 -12.68
C GLY A 192 -15.03 -15.62 -11.82
N ALA A 193 -14.44 -16.46 -10.98
CA ALA A 193 -15.15 -17.13 -9.90
C ALA A 193 -15.78 -16.12 -8.93
N SER A 194 -16.87 -16.52 -8.24
CA SER A 194 -17.67 -15.60 -7.44
C SER A 194 -16.93 -15.09 -6.19
N PHE A 195 -16.69 -13.78 -6.11
CA PHE A 195 -16.20 -13.06 -4.93
C PHE A 195 -16.92 -13.44 -3.63
N LEU A 196 -18.26 -13.54 -3.67
CA LEU A 196 -19.09 -13.92 -2.51
C LEU A 196 -18.77 -15.30 -1.96
N ARG A 197 -18.30 -16.23 -2.81
CA ARG A 197 -17.89 -17.57 -2.36
C ARG A 197 -16.64 -17.50 -1.48
N VAL A 198 -15.67 -16.67 -1.85
CA VAL A 198 -14.44 -16.46 -1.06
C VAL A 198 -14.75 -15.81 0.28
N VAL A 199 -15.61 -14.78 0.30
CA VAL A 199 -16.05 -14.12 1.55
C VAL A 199 -16.68 -15.10 2.52
N LYS A 200 -17.53 -16.01 2.03
CA LYS A 200 -18.17 -17.03 2.88
C LYS A 200 -17.19 -18.12 3.34
N ARG A 201 -16.19 -18.46 2.51
CA ARG A 201 -15.25 -19.56 2.79
C ARG A 201 -14.12 -19.16 3.74
N ALA A 202 -13.65 -17.92 3.67
CA ALA A 202 -12.49 -17.46 4.45
C ALA A 202 -12.70 -16.05 5.06
N PRO A 203 -13.77 -15.81 5.84
CA PRO A 203 -14.09 -14.48 6.36
C PRO A 203 -13.01 -13.92 7.29
N LEU A 204 -12.41 -14.77 8.14
CA LEU A 204 -11.37 -14.34 9.06
C LEU A 204 -10.05 -14.03 8.34
N LEU A 205 -9.75 -14.72 7.25
CA LEU A 205 -8.60 -14.42 6.40
C LEU A 205 -8.74 -13.02 5.75
N LEU A 206 -9.93 -12.72 5.23
CA LEU A 206 -10.24 -11.41 4.67
C LEU A 206 -10.22 -10.31 5.74
N PHE A 207 -10.69 -10.61 6.95
CA PHE A 207 -10.63 -9.68 8.07
C PHE A 207 -9.18 -9.40 8.50
N ALA A 208 -8.32 -10.41 8.50
CA ALA A 208 -6.90 -10.23 8.78
C ALA A 208 -6.23 -9.32 7.73
N VAL A 209 -6.55 -9.50 6.45
CA VAL A 209 -6.09 -8.62 5.37
C VAL A 209 -6.59 -7.19 5.58
N ALA A 210 -7.88 -7.01 5.82
CA ALA A 210 -8.47 -5.69 6.07
C ALA A 210 -7.82 -4.99 7.28
N THR A 211 -7.51 -5.74 8.34
CA THR A 211 -6.80 -5.22 9.53
C THR A 211 -5.40 -4.72 9.18
N ALA A 212 -4.61 -5.51 8.43
CA ALA A 212 -3.26 -5.14 8.05
C ALA A 212 -3.25 -3.93 7.09
N THR A 213 -4.16 -3.88 6.14
CA THR A 213 -4.26 -2.77 5.17
C THR A 213 -4.81 -1.49 5.79
N LEU A 214 -5.68 -1.62 6.79
CA LEU A 214 -6.12 -0.49 7.61
C LEU A 214 -4.92 0.09 8.39
N PHE A 215 -4.12 -0.78 9.03
CA PHE A 215 -2.88 -0.35 9.70
C PHE A 215 -1.99 0.43 8.73
N ASP A 216 -1.70 -0.14 7.56
CA ASP A 216 -0.80 0.44 6.57
C ASP A 216 -1.26 1.84 6.15
N SER A 217 -2.54 1.98 5.80
CA SER A 217 -3.13 3.25 5.37
C SER A 217 -3.10 4.32 6.46
N VAL A 218 -3.37 3.95 7.72
CA VAL A 218 -3.32 4.84 8.88
C VAL A 218 -1.88 5.22 9.20
N PHE A 219 -0.98 4.24 9.20
CA PHE A 219 0.44 4.44 9.50
C PHE A 219 1.07 5.43 8.51
N ILE A 220 0.88 5.22 7.21
CA ILE A 220 1.42 6.12 6.19
C ILE A 220 0.83 7.53 6.31
N SER A 221 -0.46 7.67 6.61
CA SER A 221 -1.15 8.95 6.61
C SER A 221 -0.93 9.76 7.88
N PHE A 222 -0.92 9.11 9.03
CA PHE A 222 -0.96 9.81 10.33
C PHE A 222 0.31 9.67 11.16
N PHE A 223 1.25 8.77 10.83
CA PHE A 223 2.42 8.57 11.67
C PHE A 223 3.30 9.83 11.77
N SER A 224 3.51 10.53 10.64
CA SER A 224 4.30 11.78 10.66
C SER A 224 3.57 12.90 11.43
N ILE A 225 2.23 12.98 11.33
CA ILE A 225 1.40 13.91 12.11
C ILE A 225 1.49 13.55 13.59
N PHE A 226 1.41 12.25 13.94
CA PHE A 226 1.62 11.77 15.31
C PHE A 226 2.97 12.23 15.86
N GLY A 227 4.04 12.05 15.10
CA GLY A 227 5.37 12.48 15.48
C GLY A 227 5.46 14.00 15.73
N LEU A 228 4.94 14.81 14.80
CA LEU A 228 4.94 16.27 14.89
C LEU A 228 4.13 16.77 16.10
N ARG A 229 2.89 16.29 16.27
CA ARG A 229 2.05 16.67 17.42
C ARG A 229 2.59 16.15 18.76
N SER A 230 3.44 15.11 18.71
CA SER A 230 4.19 14.62 19.89
C SER A 230 5.49 15.39 20.11
N GLY A 231 5.83 16.42 19.32
CA GLY A 231 7.01 17.26 19.51
C GLY A 231 8.28 16.79 18.79
N LEU A 232 8.20 15.80 17.90
CA LEU A 232 9.32 15.43 17.03
C LEU A 232 9.49 16.46 15.91
N THR A 233 10.70 16.56 15.37
CA THR A 233 10.94 17.33 14.14
C THR A 233 10.35 16.61 12.92
N LEU A 234 10.02 17.37 11.87
CA LEU A 234 9.58 16.80 10.59
C LEU A 234 10.56 15.74 10.08
N GLN A 235 11.87 16.03 10.22
CA GLN A 235 12.92 15.12 9.81
C GLN A 235 12.85 13.78 10.55
N THR A 236 12.76 13.81 11.87
CA THR A 236 12.71 12.59 12.69
C THR A 236 11.42 11.80 12.42
N ALA A 237 10.26 12.48 12.37
CA ALA A 237 8.97 11.83 12.11
C ALA A 237 8.92 11.15 10.73
N SER A 238 9.43 11.82 9.69
CA SER A 238 9.47 11.28 8.34
C SER A 238 10.47 10.13 8.19
N TRP A 239 11.64 10.24 8.79
CA TRP A 239 12.63 9.15 8.75
C TRP A 239 12.17 7.92 9.53
N LEU A 240 11.46 8.10 10.65
CA LEU A 240 10.84 7.01 11.38
C LEU A 240 9.77 6.29 10.53
N LEU A 241 8.93 7.04 9.82
CA LEU A 241 7.97 6.47 8.88
C LEU A 241 8.68 5.65 7.81
N GLY A 242 9.70 6.24 7.15
CA GLY A 242 10.50 5.57 6.13
C GLY A 242 11.20 4.31 6.67
N ALA A 243 11.78 4.39 7.88
CA ALA A 243 12.42 3.25 8.55
C ALA A 243 11.42 2.13 8.86
N GLY A 244 10.19 2.46 9.26
CA GLY A 244 9.12 1.49 9.46
C GLY A 244 8.75 0.76 8.16
N ILE A 245 8.52 1.49 7.08
CA ILE A 245 8.19 0.92 5.76
C ILE A 245 9.34 0.06 5.24
N LEU A 246 10.58 0.56 5.32
CA LEU A 246 11.77 -0.17 4.86
C LEU A 246 12.02 -1.42 5.71
N GLY A 247 11.88 -1.30 7.04
CA GLY A 247 12.00 -2.42 7.97
C GLY A 247 10.98 -3.52 7.67
N ASN A 248 9.71 -3.15 7.48
CA ASN A 248 8.68 -4.08 7.03
C ASN A 248 9.14 -4.83 5.77
N THR A 249 9.62 -4.14 4.74
CA THR A 249 10.05 -4.75 3.49
C THR A 249 11.21 -5.73 3.67
N LEU A 250 12.22 -5.36 4.46
CA LEU A 250 13.41 -6.19 4.68
C LEU A 250 13.09 -7.46 5.50
N PHE A 251 12.22 -7.35 6.47
CA PHE A 251 11.88 -8.48 7.35
C PHE A 251 10.76 -9.39 6.84
N GLN A 252 10.06 -9.03 5.75
CA GLN A 252 9.01 -9.86 5.15
C GLN A 252 9.48 -11.27 4.79
N PHE A 253 10.70 -11.41 4.25
CA PHE A 253 11.27 -12.71 3.92
C PHE A 253 11.43 -13.60 5.15
N LEU A 254 11.89 -13.02 6.28
CA LEU A 254 12.03 -13.77 7.54
C LEU A 254 10.67 -14.23 8.06
N ILE A 255 9.66 -13.38 7.99
CA ILE A 255 8.28 -13.70 8.40
C ILE A 255 7.69 -14.81 7.54
N GLY A 256 7.86 -14.73 6.21
CA GLY A 256 7.44 -15.79 5.30
C GLY A 256 8.06 -17.13 5.66
N THR A 257 9.39 -17.17 5.85
CA THR A 257 10.11 -18.39 6.26
C THR A 257 9.66 -18.91 7.62
N LEU A 258 9.38 -18.01 8.58
CA LEU A 258 8.88 -18.38 9.90
C LEU A 258 7.48 -18.98 9.81
N SER A 259 6.60 -18.42 8.95
CA SER A 259 5.24 -18.93 8.76
C SER A 259 5.20 -20.31 8.08
N ASP A 260 6.22 -20.65 7.28
CA ASP A 260 6.35 -21.96 6.66
C ASP A 260 6.86 -23.03 7.66
N ARG A 261 7.62 -22.62 8.68
CA ARG A 261 8.18 -23.53 9.70
C ARG A 261 7.30 -23.69 10.94
N TRP A 262 6.52 -22.67 11.27
CA TRP A 262 5.59 -22.63 12.39
C TRP A 262 4.15 -22.70 11.91
N SER A 263 3.23 -22.77 12.87
CA SER A 263 1.81 -22.62 12.58
C SER A 263 1.51 -21.20 12.06
N ARG A 264 0.89 -21.06 10.89
CA ARG A 264 0.49 -19.77 10.31
C ARG A 264 -0.36 -18.96 11.28
N ILE A 265 -1.30 -19.59 11.97
CA ILE A 265 -2.12 -18.94 12.99
C ILE A 265 -1.24 -18.46 14.16
N GLY A 266 -0.24 -19.24 14.56
CA GLY A 266 0.71 -18.86 15.60
C GLY A 266 1.51 -17.62 15.22
N VAL A 267 1.98 -17.53 13.96
CA VAL A 267 2.70 -16.35 13.46
C VAL A 267 1.79 -15.14 13.40
N VAL A 268 0.54 -15.26 12.90
CA VAL A 268 -0.44 -14.16 12.88
C VAL A 268 -0.75 -13.69 14.30
N ALA A 269 -1.02 -14.61 15.23
CA ALA A 269 -1.34 -14.27 16.61
C ALA A 269 -0.17 -13.61 17.35
N SER A 270 1.06 -14.14 17.22
CA SER A 270 2.24 -13.53 17.82
C SER A 270 2.56 -12.17 17.22
N SER A 271 2.43 -12.01 15.91
CA SER A 271 2.59 -10.73 15.24
C SER A 271 1.55 -9.71 15.70
N ALA A 272 0.29 -10.12 15.84
CA ALA A 272 -0.76 -9.24 16.35
C ALA A 272 -0.49 -8.82 17.81
N VAL A 273 -0.04 -9.70 18.67
CA VAL A 273 0.36 -9.38 20.07
C VAL A 273 1.52 -8.37 20.06
N ILE A 274 2.55 -8.61 19.26
CA ILE A 274 3.70 -7.69 19.13
C ILE A 274 3.23 -6.31 18.64
N THR A 275 2.32 -6.27 17.68
CA THR A 275 1.74 -5.02 17.17
C THR A 275 0.98 -4.26 18.27
N VAL A 276 0.18 -4.94 19.08
CA VAL A 276 -0.54 -4.33 20.23
C VAL A 276 0.46 -3.72 21.22
N ILE A 277 1.48 -4.47 21.57
CA ILE A 277 2.51 -4.02 22.54
C ILE A 277 3.27 -2.82 21.98
N THR A 278 3.76 -2.90 20.75
CA THR A 278 4.57 -1.86 20.13
C THR A 278 3.75 -0.61 19.82
N ALA A 279 2.51 -0.74 19.33
CA ALA A 279 1.62 0.40 19.14
C ALA A 279 1.33 1.12 20.46
N SER A 280 0.99 0.37 21.52
CA SER A 280 0.73 0.96 22.84
C SER A 280 1.97 1.59 23.46
N SER A 281 3.16 1.05 23.23
CA SER A 281 4.42 1.57 23.75
C SER A 281 4.87 2.87 23.08
N LEU A 282 4.40 3.17 21.84
CA LEU A 282 4.78 4.40 21.12
C LEU A 282 4.54 5.67 21.94
N ILE A 283 3.44 5.71 22.70
CA ILE A 283 3.07 6.88 23.53
C ILE A 283 4.15 7.20 24.55
N PHE A 284 4.84 6.17 25.05
CA PHE A 284 5.84 6.32 26.13
C PHE A 284 7.26 6.49 25.58
N VAL A 285 7.55 5.91 24.39
CA VAL A 285 8.93 5.88 23.85
C VAL A 285 9.19 6.92 22.78
N VAL A 286 8.19 7.74 22.41
CA VAL A 286 8.28 8.69 21.29
C VAL A 286 9.48 9.65 21.41
N HIS A 287 9.86 10.05 22.63
CA HIS A 287 11.01 10.92 22.90
C HIS A 287 12.31 10.17 23.22
N SER A 288 12.29 8.83 23.16
CA SER A 288 13.45 8.00 23.43
C SER A 288 14.04 7.47 22.13
N TRP A 289 15.33 7.11 22.15
CA TRP A 289 15.95 6.39 21.03
C TRP A 289 15.26 5.04 20.73
N LEU A 290 14.53 4.48 21.71
CA LEU A 290 13.76 3.24 21.55
C LEU A 290 12.63 3.37 20.51
N VAL A 291 12.23 4.57 20.13
CA VAL A 291 11.23 4.80 19.09
C VAL A 291 11.62 4.15 17.77
N TRP A 292 12.92 4.14 17.41
CA TRP A 292 13.42 3.53 16.18
C TRP A 292 13.14 2.03 16.08
N PRO A 293 13.65 1.19 16.99
CA PRO A 293 13.34 -0.24 16.94
C PRO A 293 11.84 -0.52 17.13
N VAL A 294 11.14 0.24 17.98
CA VAL A 294 9.71 0.05 18.18
C VAL A 294 8.92 0.29 16.89
N VAL A 295 9.21 1.35 16.14
CA VAL A 295 8.51 1.64 14.87
C VAL A 295 8.81 0.58 13.81
N ILE A 296 10.04 0.12 13.70
CA ILE A 296 10.43 -0.95 12.77
C ILE A 296 9.69 -2.25 13.12
N ILE A 297 9.68 -2.64 14.40
CA ILE A 297 8.99 -3.85 14.87
C ILE A 297 7.48 -3.70 14.69
N LEU A 298 6.91 -2.54 14.99
CA LEU A 298 5.49 -2.24 14.80
C LEU A 298 5.06 -2.43 13.34
N ALA A 299 5.74 -1.78 12.40
CA ALA A 299 5.40 -1.87 10.99
C ALA A 299 5.59 -3.30 10.45
N THR A 300 6.69 -3.96 10.85
CA THR A 300 6.99 -5.33 10.46
C THR A 300 5.96 -6.33 10.99
N SER A 301 5.62 -6.27 12.27
CA SER A 301 4.67 -7.19 12.90
C SER A 301 3.23 -6.96 12.41
N ALA A 302 2.84 -5.72 12.21
CA ALA A 302 1.53 -5.40 11.69
C ALA A 302 1.33 -5.95 10.28
N PHE A 303 2.28 -5.72 9.38
CA PHE A 303 2.18 -6.18 8.00
C PHE A 303 2.46 -7.68 7.83
N ALA A 304 3.09 -8.33 8.81
CA ALA A 304 3.27 -9.78 8.85
C ALA A 304 1.94 -10.52 8.71
N VAL A 305 0.87 -9.99 9.28
CA VAL A 305 -0.48 -10.53 9.16
C VAL A 305 -0.92 -10.64 7.70
N TYR A 306 -0.63 -9.60 6.87
CA TYR A 306 -0.91 -9.62 5.44
C TYR A 306 -0.10 -10.68 4.70
N VAL A 307 1.20 -10.74 4.96
CA VAL A 307 2.12 -11.70 4.31
C VAL A 307 1.68 -13.14 4.57
N VAL A 308 1.37 -13.47 5.82
CA VAL A 308 0.90 -14.82 6.20
C VAL A 308 -0.49 -15.10 5.62
N ALA A 309 -1.38 -14.10 5.58
CA ALA A 309 -2.68 -14.25 4.95
C ALA A 309 -2.57 -14.54 3.46
N LEU A 310 -1.67 -13.86 2.75
CA LEU A 310 -1.40 -14.08 1.32
C LEU A 310 -0.86 -15.49 1.06
N ALA A 311 0.09 -15.95 1.88
CA ALA A 311 0.61 -17.31 1.80
C ALA A 311 -0.50 -18.36 2.05
N THR A 312 -1.35 -18.12 3.06
CA THR A 312 -2.49 -18.97 3.38
C THR A 312 -3.51 -19.05 2.24
N MET A 313 -3.76 -17.91 1.57
CA MET A 313 -4.62 -17.85 0.38
C MET A 313 -4.11 -18.78 -0.72
N GLY A 314 -2.81 -18.72 -1.02
CA GLY A 314 -2.19 -19.55 -2.06
C GLY A 314 -2.29 -21.06 -1.80
N ASP A 315 -2.29 -21.48 -0.51
CA ASP A 315 -2.48 -22.89 -0.15
C ASP A 315 -3.94 -23.32 -0.16
N THR A 316 -4.85 -22.42 0.19
CA THR A 316 -6.28 -22.72 0.41
C THR A 316 -7.08 -22.73 -0.89
N PHE A 317 -6.74 -21.86 -1.83
CA PHE A 317 -7.47 -21.65 -3.07
C PHE A 317 -6.63 -22.09 -4.29
N LYS A 318 -7.27 -22.71 -5.29
CA LYS A 318 -6.61 -23.18 -6.53
C LYS A 318 -7.46 -22.84 -7.75
N GLY A 319 -6.83 -22.73 -8.91
CA GLY A 319 -7.52 -22.46 -10.18
C GLY A 319 -8.34 -21.16 -10.14
N ALA A 320 -9.58 -21.20 -10.62
CA ALA A 320 -10.48 -20.05 -10.67
C ALA A 320 -10.79 -19.46 -9.28
N ASP A 321 -10.85 -20.32 -8.22
CA ASP A 321 -11.07 -19.84 -6.84
C ASP A 321 -9.87 -19.01 -6.33
N LEU A 322 -8.64 -19.28 -6.79
CA LEU A 322 -7.46 -18.48 -6.43
C LEU A 322 -7.53 -17.08 -7.05
N ILE A 323 -8.01 -16.97 -8.29
CA ILE A 323 -8.21 -15.66 -8.95
C ILE A 323 -9.25 -14.85 -8.21
N ALA A 324 -10.39 -15.48 -7.83
CA ALA A 324 -11.41 -14.79 -7.01
C ALA A 324 -10.89 -14.40 -5.63
N ALA A 325 -10.05 -15.22 -5.00
CA ALA A 325 -9.43 -14.91 -3.71
C ALA A 325 -8.47 -13.72 -3.84
N SER A 326 -7.65 -13.67 -4.89
CA SER A 326 -6.76 -12.53 -5.16
C SER A 326 -7.55 -11.23 -5.34
N ALA A 327 -8.66 -11.26 -6.09
CA ALA A 327 -9.55 -10.12 -6.24
C ALA A 327 -10.19 -9.70 -4.90
N ALA A 328 -10.57 -10.67 -4.05
CA ALA A 328 -11.11 -10.39 -2.73
C ALA A 328 -10.05 -9.75 -1.79
N PHE A 329 -8.80 -10.18 -1.86
CA PHE A 329 -7.69 -9.57 -1.12
C PHE A 329 -7.44 -8.13 -1.57
N SER A 330 -7.41 -7.88 -2.88
CA SER A 330 -7.28 -6.52 -3.43
C SER A 330 -8.44 -5.62 -3.01
N ALA A 331 -9.67 -6.15 -2.98
CA ALA A 331 -10.82 -5.42 -2.45
C ALA A 331 -10.68 -5.10 -0.96
N MET A 332 -10.16 -6.04 -0.15
CA MET A 332 -9.90 -5.77 1.28
C MET A 332 -8.80 -4.73 1.49
N TRP A 333 -7.85 -4.64 0.57
CA TRP A 333 -6.87 -3.55 0.55
C TRP A 333 -7.56 -2.20 0.41
N GLY A 334 -8.50 -2.09 -0.53
CA GLY A 334 -9.35 -0.91 -0.69
C GLY A 334 -10.22 -0.61 0.53
N VAL A 335 -10.80 -1.64 1.16
CA VAL A 335 -11.63 -1.50 2.36
C VAL A 335 -10.83 -0.96 3.56
N GLY A 336 -9.62 -1.48 3.79
CA GLY A 336 -8.74 -0.97 4.86
C GLY A 336 -8.38 0.50 4.65
N GLY A 337 -8.01 0.88 3.41
CA GLY A 337 -7.70 2.26 3.05
C GLY A 337 -8.91 3.21 3.07
N LEU A 338 -10.11 2.68 2.81
CA LEU A 338 -11.36 3.45 2.88
C LEU A 338 -11.77 3.74 4.33
N ILE A 339 -11.70 2.75 5.21
CA ILE A 339 -12.25 2.84 6.57
C ILE A 339 -11.20 3.37 7.56
N GLY A 340 -9.96 2.92 7.44
CA GLY A 340 -8.90 3.18 8.42
C GLY A 340 -8.65 4.66 8.68
N PRO A 341 -8.20 5.42 7.68
CA PRO A 341 -7.82 6.81 7.90
C PRO A 341 -8.97 7.72 8.38
N PRO A 342 -10.21 7.65 7.85
CA PRO A 342 -11.31 8.47 8.37
C PRO A 342 -11.70 8.11 9.80
N LEU A 343 -11.75 6.82 10.13
CA LEU A 343 -12.10 6.35 11.47
C LEU A 343 -11.08 6.79 12.51
N VAL A 344 -9.78 6.60 12.21
CA VAL A 344 -8.71 6.98 13.13
C VAL A 344 -8.55 8.50 13.18
N GLY A 345 -8.76 9.20 12.06
CA GLY A 345 -8.81 10.65 12.03
C GLY A 345 -9.89 11.23 12.96
N ALA A 346 -11.11 10.67 12.92
CA ALA A 346 -12.18 11.04 13.83
C ALA A 346 -11.83 10.74 15.31
N ALA A 347 -11.15 9.62 15.58
CA ALA A 347 -10.65 9.30 16.92
C ALA A 347 -9.58 10.31 17.38
N ILE A 348 -8.69 10.75 16.49
CA ILE A 348 -7.69 11.80 16.79
C ILE A 348 -8.36 13.13 17.14
N ASP A 349 -9.39 13.53 16.40
CA ASP A 349 -10.10 14.79 16.66
C ASP A 349 -10.86 14.78 18.00
N THR A 350 -11.33 13.60 18.46
CA THR A 350 -12.10 13.47 19.70
C THR A 350 -11.25 13.21 20.93
N PHE A 351 -10.20 12.38 20.81
CA PHE A 351 -9.38 11.90 21.94
C PHE A 351 -7.93 12.38 21.90
N GLY A 352 -7.57 13.19 20.91
CA GLY A 352 -6.20 13.68 20.73
C GLY A 352 -5.31 12.69 19.96
N ILE A 353 -4.07 13.12 19.72
CA ILE A 353 -3.15 12.42 18.79
C ILE A 353 -2.78 10.99 19.24
N ASN A 354 -2.79 10.73 20.55
CA ASN A 354 -2.54 9.38 21.09
C ASN A 354 -3.61 8.35 20.67
N ALA A 355 -4.77 8.82 20.18
CA ALA A 355 -5.78 7.93 19.62
C ALA A 355 -5.28 7.14 18.40
N MET A 356 -4.28 7.67 17.66
CA MET A 356 -3.71 6.95 16.52
C MET A 356 -3.08 5.60 16.93
N PRO A 357 -2.06 5.51 17.79
CA PRO A 357 -1.48 4.24 18.19
C PRO A 357 -2.46 3.36 19.00
N ILE A 358 -3.34 3.96 19.80
CA ILE A 358 -4.38 3.22 20.54
C ILE A 358 -5.37 2.55 19.59
N SER A 359 -5.85 3.25 18.57
CA SER A 359 -6.76 2.68 17.57
C SER A 359 -6.11 1.52 16.83
N LEU A 360 -4.84 1.62 16.46
CA LEU A 360 -4.09 0.53 15.86
C LEU A 360 -4.00 -0.69 16.80
N ALA A 361 -3.73 -0.48 18.08
CA ALA A 361 -3.72 -1.55 19.07
C ALA A 361 -5.10 -2.21 19.20
N ILE A 362 -6.18 -1.42 19.30
CA ILE A 362 -7.56 -1.93 19.42
C ILE A 362 -7.93 -2.83 18.24
N ILE A 363 -7.61 -2.44 17.02
CA ILE A 363 -7.93 -3.20 15.81
C ILE A 363 -7.23 -4.56 15.83
N TYR A 364 -5.97 -4.62 16.27
CA TYR A 364 -5.24 -5.89 16.41
C TYR A 364 -5.73 -6.73 17.60
N VAL A 365 -6.23 -6.12 18.68
CA VAL A 365 -6.94 -6.84 19.75
C VAL A 365 -8.21 -7.49 19.21
N ILE A 366 -8.99 -6.77 18.39
CA ILE A 366 -10.19 -7.34 17.75
C ILE A 366 -9.81 -8.53 16.84
N LEU A 367 -8.71 -8.44 16.10
CA LEU A 367 -8.18 -9.55 15.31
C LEU A 367 -7.84 -10.75 16.21
N LEU A 368 -7.15 -10.53 17.35
CA LEU A 368 -6.80 -11.58 18.31
C LEU A 368 -8.05 -12.26 18.88
N ILE A 369 -9.06 -11.50 19.24
CA ILE A 369 -10.36 -12.03 19.70
C ILE A 369 -10.99 -12.88 18.59
N GLY A 370 -11.02 -12.39 17.35
CA GLY A 370 -11.51 -13.13 16.19
C GLY A 370 -10.79 -14.45 15.97
N LEU A 371 -9.46 -14.46 16.12
CA LEU A 371 -8.62 -15.67 16.05
C LEU A 371 -8.93 -16.64 17.20
N ALA A 372 -9.09 -16.15 18.43
CA ALA A 372 -9.39 -16.97 19.59
C ALA A 372 -10.76 -17.67 19.48
N LEU A 373 -11.78 -16.92 18.99
CA LEU A 373 -13.15 -17.44 18.85
C LEU A 373 -13.30 -18.41 17.67
N ASN A 374 -12.54 -18.26 16.60
CA ASN A 374 -12.70 -19.01 15.34
C ASN A 374 -11.47 -19.85 14.95
N GLY A 375 -10.40 -19.84 15.75
CA GLY A 375 -9.14 -20.49 15.41
C GLY A 375 -9.25 -21.99 15.12
N GLY A 376 -10.21 -22.68 15.72
CA GLY A 376 -10.50 -24.08 15.45
C GLY A 376 -11.22 -24.34 14.11
N ARG A 377 -11.87 -23.34 13.51
CA ARG A 377 -12.54 -23.45 12.19
C ARG A 377 -11.63 -23.10 11.02
N LEU A 378 -10.64 -22.25 11.25
CA LEU A 378 -9.58 -21.97 10.27
C LEU A 378 -8.76 -23.22 9.93
N ILE A 379 -8.49 -24.07 10.94
CA ILE A 379 -7.75 -25.32 10.76
C ILE A 379 -8.57 -26.35 9.95
N ARG A 380 -9.89 -26.39 10.12
CA ARG A 380 -10.77 -27.33 9.39
C ARG A 380 -10.98 -26.98 7.90
N GLY A 381 -10.68 -25.78 7.48
CA GLY A 381 -10.69 -25.38 6.06
C GLY A 381 -9.32 -25.49 5.39
N MET A 382 -8.27 -25.83 6.15
CA MET A 382 -6.88 -25.98 5.70
C MET A 382 -6.39 -27.44 5.67
N THR A 383 -7.18 -28.41 6.18
CA THR A 383 -7.01 -29.85 5.98
C THR A 383 -7.97 -30.35 4.91
#